data_0654281dd186998e1047e1b99fe86d29
#
_entry.id   0654281dd186998e1047e1b99fe86d29
#
_cell.length_a   1.000
_cell.length_b   1.000
_cell.length_c   1.000
_cell.angle_alpha   90.00
_cell.angle_beta   90.00
_cell.angle_gamma   90.00
#
_symmetry.space_group_name_H-M   'P 1'
#
loop_
_entity.id
_entity.type
_entity.pdbx_description
1 polymer ?
#
loop_
_entity_poly.entity_id
_entity_poly.type
_entity_poly.pdbx_seq_one_letter_code
_entity_poly.pdbx_strand_id
1 'polypeptide(L)'
;MRENRPSSNPVETGTITKLICGTVAALAVFCASAESKHCGYWLHGKTMKDVDVPSLVSVGTTDVFLHEYAFTAHGQKDVEAWIAQADAAGLKVHIWMQVFYNGKWINPVKDGAPDRSLFDEKIARAQSYARIRDVAGVHFDYVRYPGTAYKTPGGADAVSEFVRLAATRLHQTSPRIVVSAALMPETTANLHYYGQDAAALTRYLDVVVPMIYKGNYKKTTSWIEETTKWFVKHSKGAKVWAGLQGYKTDEDTSKLPTSEITADVEAALKAGADGAVIFRWGVTNFVTFPCGRRDAHGRTAASPPRRR
;
A
#
# COMPACT_ATOMS: atom_id res chain seq x y z
N MET A 1 54.12 20.97 -73.65
CA MET A 1 54.74 20.08 -74.65
C MET A 1 54.21 18.70 -74.45
N ARG A 2 53.59 18.14 -75.48
CA ARG A 2 53.33 16.76 -75.91
C ARG A 2 52.70 15.84 -74.90
N GLU A 3 51.41 15.44 -75.10
CA GLU A 3 51.00 14.32 -76.00
C GLU A 3 51.51 12.98 -75.49
N ASN A 4 50.67 11.97 -75.15
CA ASN A 4 49.85 11.20 -76.12
C ASN A 4 48.96 10.21 -75.37
N ARG A 5 47.81 9.93 -75.95
CA ARG A 5 46.92 8.77 -75.77
C ARG A 5 47.49 7.59 -76.55
N PRO A 6 46.79 6.42 -76.67
CA PRO A 6 45.67 5.73 -75.95
C PRO A 6 45.91 4.23 -75.75
N SER A 7 45.02 3.47 -75.14
CA SER A 7 44.39 2.28 -75.76
C SER A 7 43.47 1.51 -74.78
N SER A 8 42.27 1.40 -75.19
CA SER A 8 41.40 0.20 -75.41
C SER A 8 41.11 -0.74 -74.22
N ASN A 9 39.78 -0.83 -74.01
CA ASN A 9 38.95 -1.83 -73.30
C ASN A 9 39.32 -3.32 -73.49
N PRO A 10 38.80 -4.19 -72.57
CA PRO A 10 37.46 -4.69 -72.81
C PRO A 10 36.58 -4.84 -71.56
N VAL A 11 35.28 -4.95 -71.85
CA VAL A 11 34.12 -5.18 -71.01
C VAL A 11 34.15 -6.56 -70.40
N GLU A 12 33.90 -6.64 -69.08
CA GLU A 12 33.40 -7.87 -68.46
C GLU A 12 32.13 -7.58 -67.67
N THR A 13 31.08 -8.28 -68.03
CA THR A 13 29.77 -8.32 -67.43
C THR A 13 29.83 -9.07 -66.11
N GLY A 14 29.71 -8.38 -64.97
CA GLY A 14 29.60 -8.97 -63.64
C GLY A 14 28.18 -8.75 -63.08
N THR A 15 27.51 -9.84 -62.87
CA THR A 15 26.14 -10.00 -62.36
C THR A 15 25.98 -9.31 -60.99
N ILE A 16 25.07 -8.34 -60.85
CA ILE A 16 24.74 -7.71 -59.58
C ILE A 16 23.80 -8.62 -58.81
N THR A 17 24.30 -9.33 -57.82
CA THR A 17 23.49 -10.03 -56.83
C THR A 17 23.04 -9.02 -55.80
N LYS A 18 21.73 -8.64 -55.86
CA LYS A 18 21.08 -7.83 -54.81
C LYS A 18 20.96 -8.65 -53.54
N LEU A 19 21.80 -8.34 -52.56
CA LEU A 19 21.64 -8.80 -51.19
C LEU A 19 20.47 -8.04 -50.54
N ILE A 20 19.33 -8.69 -50.39
CA ILE A 20 18.20 -8.15 -49.66
C ILE A 20 18.50 -8.36 -48.17
N CYS A 21 18.97 -7.32 -47.51
CA CYS A 21 19.16 -7.29 -46.05
C CYS A 21 17.76 -7.08 -45.43
N GLY A 22 17.08 -8.19 -45.11
CA GLY A 22 15.81 -8.16 -44.39
C GLY A 22 16.06 -7.80 -42.92
N THR A 23 15.78 -6.56 -42.56
CA THR A 23 15.69 -6.12 -41.16
C THR A 23 14.47 -6.77 -40.52
N VAL A 24 14.70 -7.84 -39.76
CA VAL A 24 13.69 -8.39 -38.83
C VAL A 24 13.57 -7.43 -37.65
N ALA A 25 12.60 -6.55 -37.69
CA ALA A 25 12.21 -5.75 -36.53
C ALA A 25 11.60 -6.70 -35.50
N ALA A 26 12.39 -7.08 -34.50
CA ALA A 26 11.87 -7.77 -33.33
C ALA A 26 10.93 -6.82 -32.58
N LEU A 27 9.61 -7.01 -32.74
CA LEU A 27 8.61 -6.39 -31.87
C LEU A 27 8.81 -6.98 -30.46
N ALA A 28 9.52 -6.27 -29.59
CA ALA A 28 9.50 -6.55 -28.16
C ALA A 28 8.09 -6.21 -27.67
N VAL A 29 7.23 -7.23 -27.55
CA VAL A 29 5.96 -7.11 -26.83
C VAL A 29 6.32 -6.93 -25.38
N PHE A 30 6.34 -5.68 -24.91
CA PHE A 30 6.34 -5.37 -23.49
C PHE A 30 5.00 -5.86 -22.92
N CYS A 31 4.93 -7.11 -22.49
CA CYS A 31 3.90 -7.53 -21.55
C CYS A 31 4.16 -6.75 -20.27
N ALA A 32 3.51 -5.62 -20.09
CA ALA A 32 3.38 -4.99 -18.79
C ALA A 32 2.74 -6.03 -17.87
N SER A 33 3.52 -6.67 -17.03
CA SER A 33 3.00 -7.57 -16.02
C SER A 33 2.07 -6.74 -15.14
N ALA A 34 0.76 -7.03 -15.16
CA ALA A 34 -0.15 -6.38 -14.24
C ALA A 34 0.39 -6.54 -12.82
N GLU A 35 0.68 -5.42 -12.16
CA GLU A 35 1.21 -5.41 -10.80
C GLU A 35 0.24 -6.20 -9.91
N SER A 36 0.77 -7.08 -9.06
CA SER A 36 -0.08 -7.87 -8.17
C SER A 36 -0.77 -6.94 -7.18
N LYS A 37 -2.07 -7.11 -7.02
CA LYS A 37 -2.83 -6.37 -6.02
C LYS A 37 -2.46 -6.84 -4.61
N HIS A 38 -2.62 -5.97 -3.63
CA HIS A 38 -2.36 -6.23 -2.22
C HIS A 38 -3.68 -6.40 -1.46
N CYS A 39 -3.80 -7.47 -0.68
CA CYS A 39 -5.00 -7.72 0.10
C CYS A 39 -4.65 -8.21 1.50
N GLY A 40 -5.32 -7.69 2.52
CA GLY A 40 -4.93 -8.06 3.86
C GLY A 40 -5.86 -7.62 4.96
N TYR A 41 -5.33 -7.67 6.17
CA TYR A 41 -6.04 -7.35 7.41
C TYR A 41 -5.21 -6.46 8.33
N TRP A 42 -5.89 -5.56 9.06
CA TRP A 42 -5.34 -5.05 10.32
C TRP A 42 -5.47 -6.15 11.38
N LEU A 43 -4.40 -6.37 12.11
CA LEU A 43 -4.28 -7.38 13.15
C LEU A 43 -3.94 -6.75 14.49
N HIS A 44 -4.80 -6.94 15.50
CA HIS A 44 -4.51 -6.44 16.83
C HIS A 44 -3.36 -7.23 17.49
N GLY A 45 -2.40 -6.54 18.10
CA GLY A 45 -1.18 -7.16 18.63
C GLY A 45 -1.41 -8.28 19.64
N LYS A 46 -2.45 -8.20 20.48
CA LYS A 46 -2.78 -9.29 21.44
C LYS A 46 -3.10 -10.61 20.78
N THR A 47 -3.72 -10.58 19.60
CA THR A 47 -4.21 -11.77 18.89
C THR A 47 -3.24 -12.28 17.83
N MET A 48 -2.01 -11.79 17.82
CA MET A 48 -0.99 -12.19 16.84
C MET A 48 -0.78 -13.72 16.81
N LYS A 49 -0.68 -14.34 17.99
CA LYS A 49 -0.46 -15.80 18.10
C LYS A 49 -1.67 -16.67 17.73
N ASP A 50 -2.86 -16.06 17.65
CA ASP A 50 -4.09 -16.77 17.26
C ASP A 50 -4.23 -16.87 15.73
N VAL A 51 -3.33 -16.22 14.98
CA VAL A 51 -3.37 -16.15 13.52
C VAL A 51 -2.73 -17.38 12.92
N ASP A 52 -3.52 -18.16 12.21
CA ASP A 52 -3.03 -19.22 11.34
C ASP A 52 -2.55 -18.62 10.00
N VAL A 53 -1.25 -18.37 9.92
CA VAL A 53 -0.60 -17.76 8.74
C VAL A 53 -0.86 -18.56 7.46
N PRO A 54 -0.69 -19.91 7.42
CA PRO A 54 -1.02 -20.70 6.24
C PRO A 54 -2.44 -20.51 5.76
N SER A 55 -3.43 -20.48 6.68
CA SER A 55 -4.82 -20.23 6.32
C SER A 55 -5.05 -18.87 5.70
N LEU A 56 -4.42 -17.80 6.23
CA LEU A 56 -4.49 -16.46 5.62
C LEU A 56 -3.94 -16.45 4.20
N VAL A 57 -2.76 -17.00 4.00
CA VAL A 57 -2.13 -17.08 2.67
C VAL A 57 -3.00 -17.92 1.70
N SER A 58 -3.60 -19.01 2.17
CA SER A 58 -4.44 -19.88 1.35
C SER A 58 -5.65 -19.19 0.75
N VAL A 59 -6.18 -18.16 1.41
CA VAL A 59 -7.33 -17.36 0.93
C VAL A 59 -6.89 -16.09 0.19
N GLY A 60 -5.61 -15.96 -0.16
CA GLY A 60 -5.09 -14.87 -0.97
C GLY A 60 -4.70 -13.62 -0.20
N THR A 61 -4.54 -13.70 1.12
CA THR A 61 -3.95 -12.61 1.91
C THR A 61 -2.47 -12.44 1.55
N THR A 62 -2.08 -11.23 1.25
CA THR A 62 -0.69 -10.88 0.90
C THR A 62 -0.01 -10.04 1.96
N ASP A 63 -0.78 -9.27 2.74
CA ASP A 63 -0.27 -8.29 3.67
C ASP A 63 -1.06 -8.31 5.00
N VAL A 64 -0.38 -8.01 6.11
CA VAL A 64 -1.01 -7.73 7.40
C VAL A 64 -0.41 -6.48 8.03
N PHE A 65 -1.25 -5.67 8.67
CA PHE A 65 -0.84 -4.56 9.50
C PHE A 65 -0.91 -5.00 10.96
N LEU A 66 0.24 -5.43 11.52
CA LEU A 66 0.37 -5.89 12.90
C LEU A 66 0.53 -4.71 13.85
N HIS A 67 -0.43 -4.53 14.76
CA HIS A 67 -0.38 -3.45 15.75
C HIS A 67 0.84 -3.60 16.69
N GLU A 68 1.58 -2.52 16.87
CA GLU A 68 2.82 -2.45 17.68
C GLU A 68 2.66 -2.97 19.12
N TYR A 69 1.45 -3.02 19.65
CA TYR A 69 1.17 -3.62 20.96
C TYR A 69 1.57 -5.10 21.04
N ALA A 70 1.80 -5.77 19.91
CA ALA A 70 2.33 -7.14 19.89
C ALA A 70 3.66 -7.26 20.66
N PHE A 71 4.54 -6.27 20.55
CA PHE A 71 5.82 -6.25 21.27
C PHE A 71 5.64 -6.18 22.79
N THR A 72 4.62 -5.45 23.27
CA THR A 72 4.26 -5.42 24.70
C THR A 72 3.60 -6.70 25.16
N ALA A 73 2.72 -7.29 24.32
CA ALA A 73 1.93 -8.46 24.70
C ALA A 73 2.73 -9.77 24.66
N HIS A 74 3.70 -9.89 23.74
CA HIS A 74 4.39 -11.16 23.46
C HIS A 74 5.92 -11.07 23.60
N GLY A 75 6.48 -9.87 23.67
CA GLY A 75 7.93 -9.64 23.69
C GLY A 75 8.57 -9.64 22.30
N GLN A 76 9.73 -9.00 22.21
CA GLN A 76 10.47 -8.78 20.94
C GLN A 76 10.75 -10.10 20.21
N LYS A 77 11.29 -11.10 20.91
CA LYS A 77 11.70 -12.38 20.31
C LYS A 77 10.55 -13.13 19.66
N ASP A 78 9.40 -13.18 20.31
CA ASP A 78 8.24 -13.91 19.79
C ASP A 78 7.63 -13.21 18.59
N VAL A 79 7.60 -11.86 18.61
CA VAL A 79 7.11 -11.07 17.47
C VAL A 79 8.01 -11.22 16.26
N GLU A 80 9.33 -11.14 16.43
CA GLU A 80 10.30 -11.36 15.36
C GLU A 80 10.20 -12.78 14.76
N ALA A 81 10.05 -13.79 15.62
CA ALA A 81 9.86 -15.17 15.15
C ALA A 81 8.57 -15.34 14.34
N TRP A 82 7.48 -14.70 14.76
CA TRP A 82 6.22 -14.71 14.03
C TRP A 82 6.32 -13.97 12.68
N ILE A 83 7.02 -12.82 12.64
CA ILE A 83 7.27 -12.07 11.39
C ILE A 83 8.07 -12.93 10.40
N ALA A 84 9.12 -13.60 10.86
CA ALA A 84 9.93 -14.48 10.01
C ALA A 84 9.10 -15.66 9.48
N GLN A 85 8.22 -16.26 10.28
CA GLN A 85 7.29 -17.31 9.86
C GLN A 85 6.30 -16.78 8.80
N ALA A 86 5.76 -15.58 8.99
CA ALA A 86 4.85 -14.93 8.07
C ALA A 86 5.52 -14.65 6.71
N ASP A 87 6.73 -14.08 6.73
CA ASP A 87 7.50 -13.80 5.50
C ASP A 87 7.87 -15.10 4.75
N ALA A 88 8.28 -16.14 5.46
CA ALA A 88 8.56 -17.45 4.87
C ALA A 88 7.35 -18.09 4.19
N ALA A 89 6.13 -17.76 4.67
CA ALA A 89 4.87 -18.16 4.03
C ALA A 89 4.43 -17.22 2.90
N GLY A 90 5.17 -16.15 2.62
CA GLY A 90 4.85 -15.15 1.61
C GLY A 90 3.90 -14.03 2.06
N LEU A 91 3.64 -13.92 3.38
CA LEU A 91 2.79 -12.88 3.97
C LEU A 91 3.65 -11.69 4.41
N LYS A 92 3.38 -10.50 3.88
CA LYS A 92 4.10 -9.27 4.21
C LYS A 92 3.58 -8.65 5.50
N VAL A 93 4.47 -8.40 6.46
CA VAL A 93 4.11 -7.82 7.75
C VAL A 93 4.52 -6.34 7.80
N HIS A 94 3.52 -5.48 8.01
CA HIS A 94 3.72 -4.04 8.25
C HIS A 94 3.44 -3.76 9.72
N ILE A 95 4.35 -3.09 10.42
CA ILE A 95 4.10 -2.71 11.81
C ILE A 95 3.16 -1.51 11.85
N TRP A 96 1.96 -1.71 12.41
CA TRP A 96 0.93 -0.69 12.60
C TRP A 96 1.20 0.10 13.86
N MET A 97 1.64 1.35 13.70
CA MET A 97 2.07 2.25 14.75
C MET A 97 1.13 3.43 14.91
N GLN A 98 0.73 3.73 16.15
CA GLN A 98 -0.02 4.95 16.48
C GLN A 98 0.91 6.15 16.65
N VAL A 99 0.65 7.27 15.93
CA VAL A 99 1.54 8.43 15.90
C VAL A 99 1.11 9.50 16.90
N PHE A 100 0.00 10.20 16.68
CA PHE A 100 -0.47 11.30 17.51
C PHE A 100 -1.62 10.89 18.46
N TYR A 101 -1.59 9.61 18.87
CA TYR A 101 -2.52 9.05 19.83
C TYR A 101 -1.86 7.97 20.69
N ASN A 102 -2.10 8.01 22.00
CA ASN A 102 -1.63 7.00 22.96
C ASN A 102 -2.62 6.86 24.14
N GLY A 103 -3.93 6.69 23.81
CA GLY A 103 -5.02 6.78 24.78
C GLY A 103 -5.58 8.19 24.93
N LYS A 104 -4.82 9.20 24.53
CA LYS A 104 -5.23 10.60 24.34
C LYS A 104 -4.55 11.20 23.12
N TRP A 105 -5.19 12.22 22.55
CA TRP A 105 -4.63 12.95 21.41
C TRP A 105 -3.41 13.77 21.81
N ILE A 106 -2.39 13.74 20.95
CA ILE A 106 -1.15 14.50 21.08
C ILE A 106 -1.15 15.54 19.96
N ASN A 107 -0.97 16.81 20.32
CA ASN A 107 -0.85 17.88 19.34
C ASN A 107 0.53 17.84 18.68
N PRO A 108 0.66 17.73 17.36
CA PRO A 108 1.94 17.80 16.65
C PRO A 108 2.54 19.21 16.59
N VAL A 109 1.84 20.23 17.09
CA VAL A 109 2.32 21.62 17.19
C VAL A 109 2.55 21.98 18.65
N LYS A 110 3.72 22.57 18.92
CA LYS A 110 4.12 23.12 20.21
C LYS A 110 4.66 24.54 20.00
N ASP A 111 4.23 25.48 20.81
CA ASP A 111 4.66 26.89 20.75
C ASP A 111 4.53 27.53 19.33
N GLY A 112 3.45 27.15 18.60
CA GLY A 112 3.15 27.66 17.27
C GLY A 112 3.97 27.03 16.13
N ALA A 113 4.80 26.03 16.41
CA ALA A 113 5.63 25.35 15.41
C ALA A 113 5.51 23.80 15.52
N PRO A 114 5.89 23.03 14.47
CA PRO A 114 5.97 21.58 14.55
C PRO A 114 6.86 21.09 15.71
N ASP A 115 6.32 20.21 16.56
CA ASP A 115 7.05 19.66 17.70
C ASP A 115 8.12 18.67 17.23
N ARG A 116 9.33 19.17 17.03
CA ARG A 116 10.48 18.37 16.55
C ARG A 116 10.87 17.25 17.50
N SER A 117 10.77 17.48 18.80
CA SER A 117 11.10 16.47 19.82
C SER A 117 10.14 15.29 19.73
N LEU A 118 8.84 15.56 19.62
CA LEU A 118 7.82 14.55 19.38
C LEU A 118 8.08 13.80 18.07
N PHE A 119 8.41 14.53 16.98
CA PHE A 119 8.69 13.90 15.69
C PHE A 119 9.88 12.97 15.76
N ASP A 120 10.98 13.42 16.36
CA ASP A 120 12.20 12.61 16.52
C ASP A 120 11.95 11.34 17.34
N GLU A 121 11.17 11.42 18.43
CA GLU A 121 10.73 10.25 19.23
C GLU A 121 9.94 9.25 18.36
N LYS A 122 8.91 9.73 17.65
CA LYS A 122 8.06 8.84 16.83
C LYS A 122 8.83 8.21 15.68
N ILE A 123 9.68 9.00 15.01
CA ILE A 123 10.50 8.52 13.90
C ILE A 123 11.55 7.52 14.37
N ALA A 124 12.21 7.76 15.50
CA ALA A 124 13.17 6.82 16.08
C ALA A 124 12.51 5.45 16.38
N ARG A 125 11.27 5.48 16.95
CA ARG A 125 10.48 4.26 17.16
C ARG A 125 10.13 3.57 15.83
N ALA A 126 9.68 4.29 14.83
CA ALA A 126 9.40 3.75 13.49
C ALA A 126 10.66 3.13 12.85
N GLN A 127 11.82 3.79 12.99
CA GLN A 127 13.10 3.26 12.52
C GLN A 127 13.51 1.97 13.24
N SER A 128 13.19 1.82 14.54
CA SER A 128 13.46 0.56 15.25
C SER A 128 12.69 -0.60 14.64
N TYR A 129 11.42 -0.38 14.25
CA TYR A 129 10.62 -1.38 13.53
C TYR A 129 11.16 -1.68 12.13
N ALA A 130 11.57 -0.65 11.38
CA ALA A 130 12.12 -0.82 10.03
C ALA A 130 13.45 -1.58 9.99
N ARG A 131 14.16 -1.70 11.14
CA ARG A 131 15.39 -2.51 11.29
C ARG A 131 15.13 -3.97 11.61
N ILE A 132 13.91 -4.34 12.00
CA ILE A 132 13.56 -5.74 12.27
C ILE A 132 13.60 -6.48 10.94
N ARG A 133 14.30 -7.61 10.95
CA ARG A 133 14.41 -8.47 9.78
C ARG A 133 13.00 -8.92 9.34
N ASP A 134 12.80 -9.00 8.02
CA ASP A 134 11.58 -9.48 7.37
C ASP A 134 10.33 -8.58 7.60
N VAL A 135 10.48 -7.43 8.27
CA VAL A 135 9.43 -6.40 8.28
C VAL A 135 9.34 -5.76 6.91
N ALA A 136 8.15 -5.83 6.29
CA ALA A 136 7.88 -5.31 4.95
C ALA A 136 7.57 -3.80 4.97
N GLY A 137 6.99 -3.28 6.06
CA GLY A 137 6.59 -1.89 6.12
C GLY A 137 6.35 -1.36 7.53
N VAL A 138 6.18 -0.03 7.61
CA VAL A 138 5.67 0.69 8.79
C VAL A 138 4.42 1.42 8.36
N HIS A 139 3.31 1.16 9.05
CA HIS A 139 2.00 1.74 8.80
C HIS A 139 1.65 2.74 9.89
N PHE A 140 1.55 4.01 9.54
CA PHE A 140 1.19 5.08 10.46
C PHE A 140 -0.32 5.22 10.58
N ASP A 141 -0.83 5.06 11.79
CA ASP A 141 -2.20 5.41 12.14
C ASP A 141 -2.22 6.62 13.08
N TYR A 142 -3.36 7.28 13.18
CA TYR A 142 -3.53 8.52 13.96
C TYR A 142 -2.52 9.62 13.60
N VAL A 143 -2.00 9.62 12.36
CA VAL A 143 -1.18 10.70 11.84
C VAL A 143 -2.07 11.87 11.40
N ARG A 144 -2.83 12.40 12.39
CA ARG A 144 -3.91 13.36 12.19
C ARG A 144 -4.41 13.98 13.50
N TYR A 145 -5.26 14.97 13.38
CA TYR A 145 -6.10 15.52 14.46
C TYR A 145 -7.42 14.75 14.64
N PRO A 146 -8.11 14.91 15.80
CA PRO A 146 -9.40 14.26 16.06
C PRO A 146 -10.61 14.89 15.34
N GLY A 147 -10.42 15.71 14.30
CA GLY A 147 -11.45 16.50 13.65
C GLY A 147 -11.36 18.00 13.99
N THR A 148 -10.25 18.45 14.56
CA THR A 148 -10.06 19.80 15.10
C THR A 148 -8.84 20.52 14.53
N ALA A 149 -8.26 20.03 13.43
CA ALA A 149 -7.03 20.61 12.86
C ALA A 149 -7.18 22.12 12.55
N TYR A 150 -8.34 22.54 12.08
CA TYR A 150 -8.64 23.95 11.79
C TYR A 150 -8.52 24.90 13.01
N LYS A 151 -8.51 24.34 14.23
CA LYS A 151 -8.32 25.12 15.48
C LYS A 151 -6.85 25.35 15.81
N THR A 152 -5.94 24.68 15.09
CA THR A 152 -4.49 24.73 15.35
C THR A 152 -3.77 25.35 14.15
N PRO A 153 -3.36 26.63 14.21
CA PRO A 153 -2.54 27.24 13.16
C PRO A 153 -1.29 26.38 12.90
N GLY A 154 -1.00 26.11 11.63
CA GLY A 154 0.12 25.24 11.21
C GLY A 154 -0.08 23.74 11.46
N GLY A 155 -1.28 23.32 11.94
CA GLY A 155 -1.52 21.91 12.27
C GLY A 155 -1.43 20.96 11.07
N ALA A 156 -1.96 21.34 9.92
CA ALA A 156 -1.87 20.56 8.70
C ALA A 156 -0.43 20.48 8.15
N ASP A 157 0.31 21.58 8.25
CA ASP A 157 1.72 21.62 7.87
C ASP A 157 2.55 20.70 8.77
N ALA A 158 2.28 20.68 10.08
CA ALA A 158 2.94 19.80 11.03
C ALA A 158 2.69 18.31 10.73
N VAL A 159 1.47 17.93 10.37
CA VAL A 159 1.13 16.55 9.92
C VAL A 159 1.90 16.20 8.66
N SER A 160 1.89 17.07 7.65
CA SER A 160 2.57 16.84 6.37
C SER A 160 4.09 16.77 6.56
N GLU A 161 4.64 17.61 7.43
CA GLU A 161 6.07 17.62 7.72
C GLU A 161 6.53 16.39 8.48
N PHE A 162 5.74 15.92 9.44
CA PHE A 162 6.02 14.64 10.11
C PHE A 162 6.12 13.50 9.10
N VAL A 163 5.12 13.38 8.20
CA VAL A 163 5.09 12.31 7.19
C VAL A 163 6.32 12.40 6.27
N ARG A 164 6.64 13.60 5.80
CA ARG A 164 7.82 13.82 4.96
C ARG A 164 9.12 13.38 5.65
N LEU A 165 9.32 13.80 6.90
CA LEU A 165 10.53 13.44 7.66
C LEU A 165 10.58 11.95 7.98
N ALA A 166 9.45 11.37 8.39
CA ALA A 166 9.35 9.96 8.74
C ALA A 166 9.64 9.08 7.52
N ALA A 167 8.99 9.33 6.38
CA ALA A 167 9.23 8.56 5.16
C ALA A 167 10.68 8.68 4.69
N THR A 168 11.24 9.89 4.67
CA THR A 168 12.64 10.12 4.28
C THR A 168 13.60 9.33 5.16
N ARG A 169 13.45 9.39 6.50
CA ARG A 169 14.35 8.70 7.43
C ARG A 169 14.17 7.19 7.43
N LEU A 170 12.95 6.70 7.20
CA LEU A 170 12.67 5.27 7.07
C LEU A 170 13.32 4.68 5.82
N HIS A 171 13.19 5.32 4.67
CA HIS A 171 13.86 4.89 3.43
C HIS A 171 15.39 4.96 3.53
N GLN A 172 15.95 5.93 4.29
CA GLN A 172 17.38 5.95 4.61
C GLN A 172 17.81 4.78 5.50
N THR A 173 16.92 4.34 6.42
CA THR A 173 17.19 3.22 7.34
C THR A 173 17.08 1.88 6.64
N SER A 174 16.06 1.71 5.81
CA SER A 174 15.76 0.50 5.04
C SER A 174 15.18 0.91 3.68
N PRO A 175 15.98 0.91 2.60
CA PRO A 175 15.55 1.46 1.29
C PRO A 175 14.35 0.75 0.64
N ARG A 176 14.01 -0.46 1.09
CA ARG A 176 12.88 -1.24 0.56
C ARG A 176 11.67 -1.28 1.48
N ILE A 177 11.73 -0.58 2.62
CA ILE A 177 10.62 -0.53 3.57
C ILE A 177 9.43 0.20 2.95
N VAL A 178 8.24 -0.35 3.07
CA VAL A 178 7.01 0.33 2.66
C VAL A 178 6.54 1.26 3.77
N VAL A 179 6.44 2.54 3.49
CA VAL A 179 5.90 3.54 4.42
C VAL A 179 4.48 3.88 4.03
N SER A 180 3.53 3.55 4.90
CA SER A 180 2.11 3.76 4.63
C SER A 180 1.42 4.53 5.75
N ALA A 181 0.25 5.12 5.46
CA ALA A 181 -0.54 5.80 6.46
C ALA A 181 -2.05 5.60 6.26
N ALA A 182 -2.77 5.46 7.39
CA ALA A 182 -4.23 5.52 7.43
C ALA A 182 -4.69 6.96 7.25
N LEU A 183 -5.61 7.19 6.31
CA LEU A 183 -6.25 8.48 6.09
C LEU A 183 -7.76 8.41 6.37
N MET A 184 -8.32 9.54 6.78
CA MET A 184 -9.77 9.67 6.88
C MET A 184 -10.39 9.70 5.46
N PRO A 185 -11.65 9.26 5.29
CA PRO A 185 -12.25 9.10 3.96
C PRO A 185 -13.00 10.34 3.45
N GLU A 186 -13.01 11.44 4.19
CA GLU A 186 -13.79 12.65 3.88
C GLU A 186 -13.19 13.49 2.73
N THR A 187 -12.24 12.92 1.98
CA THR A 187 -11.69 13.51 0.76
C THR A 187 -11.13 14.93 0.96
N THR A 188 -11.74 15.95 0.35
CA THR A 188 -11.27 17.35 0.46
C THR A 188 -11.40 17.92 1.87
N ALA A 189 -12.29 17.39 2.70
CA ALA A 189 -12.49 17.87 4.07
C ALA A 189 -11.39 17.37 5.04
N ASN A 190 -10.59 16.38 4.65
CA ASN A 190 -9.51 15.84 5.47
C ASN A 190 -8.50 16.90 5.89
N LEU A 191 -8.14 17.82 4.98
CA LEU A 191 -7.24 18.92 5.30
C LEU A 191 -7.78 19.78 6.44
N HIS A 192 -9.04 20.18 6.34
CA HIS A 192 -9.68 21.09 7.30
C HIS A 192 -9.85 20.44 8.69
N TYR A 193 -10.38 19.21 8.73
CA TYR A 193 -10.72 18.57 10.00
C TYR A 193 -9.55 17.81 10.62
N TYR A 194 -8.76 17.14 9.82
CA TYR A 194 -7.76 16.18 10.30
C TYR A 194 -6.32 16.63 10.06
N GLY A 195 -6.10 17.70 9.30
CA GLY A 195 -4.77 18.14 8.87
C GLY A 195 -4.13 17.21 7.84
N GLN A 196 -4.91 16.33 7.22
CA GLN A 196 -4.43 15.38 6.22
C GLN A 196 -4.61 15.96 4.80
N ASP A 197 -3.57 16.58 4.26
CA ASP A 197 -3.49 16.94 2.85
C ASP A 197 -3.09 15.71 2.03
N ALA A 198 -4.07 15.06 1.39
CA ALA A 198 -3.82 13.86 0.60
C ALA A 198 -2.79 14.09 -0.51
N ALA A 199 -2.79 15.24 -1.17
CA ALA A 199 -1.84 15.55 -2.23
C ALA A 199 -0.41 15.76 -1.70
N ALA A 200 -0.25 16.35 -0.51
CA ALA A 200 1.04 16.51 0.13
C ALA A 200 1.59 15.18 0.66
N LEU A 201 0.75 14.42 1.40
CA LEU A 201 1.14 13.16 2.03
C LEU A 201 1.56 12.10 1.01
N THR A 202 0.81 11.98 -0.09
CA THR A 202 1.05 10.97 -1.14
C THR A 202 2.30 11.21 -1.99
N ARG A 203 3.01 12.31 -1.78
CA ARG A 203 4.33 12.56 -2.39
C ARG A 203 5.46 11.81 -1.66
N TYR A 204 5.24 11.46 -0.42
CA TYR A 204 6.28 10.90 0.46
C TYR A 204 5.98 9.47 0.88
N LEU A 205 4.71 9.11 0.99
CA LEU A 205 4.27 7.76 1.32
C LEU A 205 4.34 6.84 0.09
N ASP A 206 4.63 5.56 0.32
CA ASP A 206 4.52 4.53 -0.72
C ASP A 206 3.07 4.08 -0.90
N VAL A 207 2.30 4.06 0.21
CA VAL A 207 0.91 3.63 0.22
C VAL A 207 0.07 4.53 1.13
N VAL A 208 -1.11 4.90 0.68
CA VAL A 208 -2.15 5.49 1.54
C VAL A 208 -3.32 4.54 1.69
N VAL A 209 -3.86 4.48 2.91
CA VAL A 209 -4.95 3.57 3.25
C VAL A 209 -6.13 4.40 3.78
N PRO A 210 -6.99 4.96 2.90
CA PRO A 210 -8.20 5.66 3.34
C PRO A 210 -9.16 4.66 4.03
N MET A 211 -9.59 4.99 5.25
CA MET A 211 -10.49 4.17 6.09
C MET A 211 -11.94 4.32 5.64
N ILE A 212 -12.31 3.68 4.53
CA ILE A 212 -13.63 3.80 3.90
C ILE A 212 -14.63 2.85 4.59
N TYR A 213 -14.92 3.13 5.87
CA TYR A 213 -15.74 2.30 6.74
C TYR A 213 -17.23 2.62 6.54
N LYS A 214 -17.83 2.01 5.49
CA LYS A 214 -19.19 2.33 5.05
C LYS A 214 -20.25 2.25 6.16
N GLY A 215 -20.11 1.31 7.10
CA GLY A 215 -21.04 1.15 8.20
C GLY A 215 -21.02 2.35 9.14
N ASN A 216 -19.84 2.78 9.61
CA ASN A 216 -19.67 3.95 10.47
C ASN A 216 -20.19 5.24 9.80
N TYR A 217 -20.01 5.35 8.47
CA TYR A 217 -20.48 6.49 7.69
C TYR A 217 -21.92 6.36 7.18
N LYS A 218 -22.61 5.25 7.49
CA LYS A 218 -23.99 4.96 7.01
C LYS A 218 -24.10 5.08 5.49
N LYS A 219 -23.12 4.51 4.77
CA LYS A 219 -22.97 4.53 3.32
C LYS A 219 -23.14 3.12 2.72
N THR A 220 -23.05 3.04 1.40
CA THR A 220 -23.18 1.80 0.63
C THR A 220 -21.86 1.45 -0.05
N THR A 221 -21.81 0.28 -0.70
CA THR A 221 -20.66 -0.15 -1.50
C THR A 221 -20.32 0.82 -2.65
N SER A 222 -21.31 1.54 -3.22
CA SER A 222 -21.03 2.58 -4.23
C SER A 222 -20.18 3.73 -3.69
N TRP A 223 -20.38 4.12 -2.43
CA TRP A 223 -19.53 5.14 -1.79
C TRP A 223 -18.08 4.67 -1.63
N ILE A 224 -17.85 3.36 -1.43
CA ILE A 224 -16.48 2.80 -1.43
C ILE A 224 -15.83 3.02 -2.80
N GLU A 225 -16.54 2.70 -3.89
CA GLU A 225 -16.06 2.93 -5.25
C GLU A 225 -15.75 4.41 -5.52
N GLU A 226 -16.65 5.30 -5.18
CA GLU A 226 -16.52 6.76 -5.39
C GLU A 226 -15.35 7.35 -4.60
N THR A 227 -15.26 7.00 -3.31
CA THR A 227 -14.18 7.48 -2.42
C THR A 227 -12.82 6.95 -2.86
N THR A 228 -12.75 5.68 -3.21
CA THR A 228 -11.52 5.08 -3.74
C THR A 228 -11.06 5.77 -5.02
N LYS A 229 -11.96 5.99 -6.00
CA LYS A 229 -11.66 6.74 -7.22
C LYS A 229 -11.10 8.13 -6.92
N TRP A 230 -11.66 8.79 -5.91
CA TRP A 230 -11.16 10.11 -5.52
C TRP A 230 -9.70 10.03 -5.05
N PHE A 231 -9.35 9.10 -4.14
CA PHE A 231 -7.98 8.95 -3.65
C PHE A 231 -7.01 8.54 -4.77
N VAL A 232 -7.38 7.61 -5.64
CA VAL A 232 -6.58 7.21 -6.80
C VAL A 232 -6.27 8.41 -7.71
N LYS A 233 -7.30 9.24 -7.99
CA LYS A 233 -7.14 10.45 -8.83
C LYS A 233 -6.25 11.52 -8.18
N HIS A 234 -6.29 11.64 -6.86
CA HIS A 234 -5.61 12.74 -6.15
C HIS A 234 -4.27 12.33 -5.54
N SER A 235 -3.91 11.05 -5.56
CA SER A 235 -2.58 10.58 -5.18
C SER A 235 -1.50 11.18 -6.10
N LYS A 236 -0.37 11.56 -5.52
CA LYS A 236 0.79 12.15 -6.21
C LYS A 236 2.02 11.24 -6.20
N GLY A 237 1.79 9.92 -6.23
CA GLY A 237 2.84 8.91 -6.27
C GLY A 237 2.55 7.68 -5.42
N ALA A 238 1.92 7.84 -4.26
CA ALA A 238 1.55 6.71 -3.42
C ALA A 238 0.50 5.81 -4.08
N LYS A 239 0.63 4.50 -3.88
CA LYS A 239 -0.43 3.53 -4.16
C LYS A 239 -1.60 3.74 -3.21
N VAL A 240 -2.80 3.35 -3.63
CA VAL A 240 -4.00 3.43 -2.81
C VAL A 240 -4.48 2.03 -2.45
N TRP A 241 -4.48 1.70 -1.16
CA TRP A 241 -5.13 0.49 -0.65
C TRP A 241 -6.38 0.89 0.12
N ALA A 242 -7.54 0.43 -0.31
CA ALA A 242 -8.79 0.79 0.36
C ALA A 242 -8.87 0.10 1.73
N GLY A 243 -9.00 0.88 2.79
CA GLY A 243 -9.31 0.39 4.13
C GLY A 243 -10.80 0.12 4.26
N LEU A 244 -11.20 -1.11 4.48
CA LEU A 244 -12.59 -1.54 4.50
C LEU A 244 -13.00 -2.07 5.87
N GLN A 245 -14.28 -1.91 6.23
CA GLN A 245 -14.83 -2.37 7.49
C GLN A 245 -15.38 -3.81 7.34
N GLY A 246 -14.98 -4.71 8.25
CA GLY A 246 -15.44 -6.12 8.23
C GLY A 246 -16.61 -6.41 9.16
N TYR A 247 -17.18 -5.39 9.82
CA TYR A 247 -18.29 -5.47 10.78
C TYR A 247 -19.24 -4.29 10.54
N LYS A 248 -20.40 -4.28 11.19
CA LYS A 248 -21.45 -3.30 10.88
C LYS A 248 -21.07 -1.87 11.24
N THR A 249 -20.83 -1.57 12.52
CA THR A 249 -20.42 -0.25 13.03
C THR A 249 -19.54 -0.42 14.28
N ASP A 250 -18.91 0.66 14.75
CA ASP A 250 -18.14 0.62 16.00
C ASP A 250 -19.03 0.36 17.24
N GLU A 251 -20.34 0.63 17.15
CA GLU A 251 -21.35 0.32 18.19
C GLU A 251 -21.90 -1.11 18.04
N ASP A 252 -21.92 -1.67 16.81
CA ASP A 252 -22.36 -3.03 16.50
C ASP A 252 -21.25 -3.76 15.75
N THR A 253 -20.39 -4.45 16.49
CA THR A 253 -19.28 -5.23 15.93
C THR A 253 -19.68 -6.58 15.34
N SER A 254 -20.98 -6.82 15.09
CA SER A 254 -21.45 -8.00 14.34
C SER A 254 -20.79 -8.05 12.97
N LYS A 255 -20.21 -9.21 12.64
CA LYS A 255 -19.49 -9.42 11.38
C LYS A 255 -20.41 -9.23 10.17
N LEU A 256 -19.92 -8.54 9.15
CA LEU A 256 -20.60 -8.46 7.86
C LEU A 256 -20.59 -9.86 7.17
N PRO A 257 -21.60 -10.17 6.35
CA PRO A 257 -21.58 -11.36 5.50
C PRO A 257 -20.37 -11.38 4.57
N THR A 258 -19.77 -12.54 4.34
CA THR A 258 -18.63 -12.71 3.43
C THR A 258 -18.91 -12.13 2.04
N SER A 259 -20.13 -12.31 1.51
CA SER A 259 -20.53 -11.77 0.20
C SER A 259 -20.50 -10.25 0.15
N GLU A 260 -20.86 -9.60 1.25
CA GLU A 260 -20.85 -8.15 1.35
C GLU A 260 -19.42 -7.59 1.40
N ILE A 261 -18.55 -8.21 2.22
CA ILE A 261 -17.12 -7.83 2.28
C ILE A 261 -16.45 -8.06 0.91
N THR A 262 -16.77 -9.17 0.24
CA THR A 262 -16.24 -9.46 -1.10
C THR A 262 -16.66 -8.40 -2.10
N ALA A 263 -17.93 -7.97 -2.10
CA ALA A 263 -18.43 -6.90 -2.96
C ALA A 263 -17.73 -5.56 -2.69
N ASP A 264 -17.42 -5.26 -1.43
CA ASP A 264 -16.69 -4.04 -1.05
C ASP A 264 -15.24 -4.07 -1.55
N VAL A 265 -14.56 -5.22 -1.43
CA VAL A 265 -13.21 -5.42 -1.98
C VAL A 265 -13.21 -5.26 -3.50
N GLU A 266 -14.14 -5.91 -4.19
CA GLU A 266 -14.27 -5.85 -5.65
C GLU A 266 -14.55 -4.41 -6.13
N ALA A 267 -15.41 -3.68 -5.44
CA ALA A 267 -15.72 -2.28 -5.74
C ALA A 267 -14.48 -1.38 -5.61
N ALA A 268 -13.69 -1.55 -4.54
CA ALA A 268 -12.46 -0.82 -4.34
C ALA A 268 -11.41 -1.12 -5.43
N LEU A 269 -11.19 -2.40 -5.75
CA LEU A 269 -10.23 -2.81 -6.77
C LEU A 269 -10.65 -2.36 -8.18
N LYS A 270 -11.94 -2.42 -8.50
CA LYS A 270 -12.53 -1.89 -9.75
C LYS A 270 -12.37 -0.37 -9.85
N ALA A 271 -12.41 0.32 -8.72
CA ALA A 271 -12.19 1.77 -8.64
C ALA A 271 -10.74 2.20 -8.89
N GLY A 272 -9.82 1.25 -9.06
CA GLY A 272 -8.42 1.47 -9.34
C GLY A 272 -7.50 1.37 -8.10
N ALA A 273 -7.99 0.91 -6.94
CA ALA A 273 -7.12 0.64 -5.81
C ALA A 273 -6.06 -0.41 -6.15
N ASP A 274 -4.85 -0.22 -5.63
CA ASP A 274 -3.75 -1.19 -5.73
C ASP A 274 -3.87 -2.30 -4.68
N GLY A 275 -4.78 -2.13 -3.72
CA GLY A 275 -5.03 -3.13 -2.68
C GLY A 275 -6.30 -2.84 -1.88
N ALA A 276 -6.64 -3.79 -1.01
CA ALA A 276 -7.73 -3.66 -0.04
C ALA A 276 -7.32 -4.29 1.28
N VAL A 277 -7.55 -3.58 2.38
CA VAL A 277 -7.21 -4.05 3.72
C VAL A 277 -8.45 -3.98 4.61
N ILE A 278 -8.79 -5.08 5.27
CA ILE A 278 -10.00 -5.17 6.09
C ILE A 278 -9.68 -4.87 7.55
N PHE A 279 -10.38 -3.93 8.13
CA PHE A 279 -10.39 -3.67 9.56
C PHE A 279 -11.54 -4.47 10.19
N ARG A 280 -11.26 -5.43 11.05
CA ARG A 280 -9.97 -6.07 11.34
C ARG A 280 -10.13 -7.57 11.58
N TRP A 281 -9.06 -8.32 11.49
CA TRP A 281 -9.02 -9.74 11.83
C TRP A 281 -9.57 -9.98 13.26
N GLY A 282 -10.33 -11.08 13.42
CA GLY A 282 -10.99 -11.43 14.68
C GLY A 282 -12.44 -10.91 14.79
N VAL A 283 -12.77 -9.77 14.19
CA VAL A 283 -14.13 -9.19 14.14
C VAL A 283 -14.68 -9.10 12.71
N THR A 284 -14.12 -9.85 11.79
CA THR A 284 -14.59 -9.98 10.40
C THR A 284 -14.78 -11.45 10.05
N ASN A 285 -15.56 -11.74 9.02
CA ASN A 285 -15.54 -13.04 8.36
C ASN A 285 -14.36 -13.10 7.39
N PHE A 286 -13.81 -14.30 7.20
CA PHE A 286 -12.78 -14.49 6.17
C PHE A 286 -13.37 -14.38 4.77
N VAL A 287 -12.61 -13.74 3.89
CA VAL A 287 -12.92 -13.65 2.47
C VAL A 287 -11.79 -14.29 1.65
N THR A 288 -12.11 -14.83 0.50
CA THR A 288 -11.10 -15.20 -0.48
C THR A 288 -10.79 -13.97 -1.30
N PHE A 289 -9.54 -13.51 -1.18
CA PHE A 289 -9.08 -12.33 -1.90
C PHE A 289 -8.67 -12.67 -3.34
N PRO A 290 -8.88 -11.76 -4.30
CA PRO A 290 -8.41 -11.93 -5.68
C PRO A 290 -6.91 -11.61 -5.84
N CYS A 291 -6.20 -11.23 -4.75
CA CYS A 291 -4.88 -10.61 -4.79
C CYS A 291 -3.70 -11.58 -4.79
N GLY A 292 -3.81 -12.74 -4.15
CA GLY A 292 -2.66 -13.52 -3.65
C GLY A 292 -2.16 -14.66 -4.51
N ARG A 293 -2.68 -14.93 -5.71
CA ARG A 293 -2.19 -16.06 -6.51
C ARG A 293 -1.98 -15.71 -7.97
N ARG A 294 -0.71 -15.69 -8.37
CA ARG A 294 -0.35 -16.06 -9.74
C ARG A 294 0.03 -17.55 -9.71
N ASP A 295 -0.53 -18.34 -10.65
CA ASP A 295 -0.01 -19.67 -10.94
C ASP A 295 1.45 -19.54 -11.44
N ALA A 296 2.15 -20.66 -11.52
CA ALA A 296 3.53 -20.70 -12.02
C ALA A 296 3.70 -20.11 -13.45
N HIS A 297 2.60 -19.72 -14.09
CA HIS A 297 2.54 -19.13 -15.43
C HIS A 297 2.06 -17.67 -15.41
N GLY A 298 1.99 -17.02 -14.23
CA GLY A 298 1.63 -15.61 -14.09
C GLY A 298 0.13 -15.28 -14.21
N ARG A 299 -0.74 -16.30 -14.23
CA ARG A 299 -2.19 -16.15 -14.28
C ARG A 299 -2.78 -16.15 -12.87
N THR A 300 -3.74 -15.27 -12.60
CA THR A 300 -4.54 -15.35 -11.36
C THR A 300 -5.24 -16.69 -11.29
N ALA A 301 -5.01 -17.46 -10.22
CA ALA A 301 -5.68 -18.75 -10.02
C ALA A 301 -7.18 -18.51 -9.99
N ALA A 302 -7.91 -19.14 -10.91
CA ALA A 302 -9.36 -19.14 -10.91
C ALA A 302 -9.88 -19.75 -9.59
N SER A 303 -10.92 -19.14 -9.01
CA SER A 303 -11.61 -19.68 -7.84
C SER A 303 -11.97 -21.15 -8.09
N PRO A 304 -11.82 -22.05 -7.10
CA PRO A 304 -12.25 -23.43 -7.24
C PRO A 304 -13.76 -23.48 -7.55
N PRO A 305 -14.20 -24.42 -8.38
CA PRO A 305 -15.61 -24.55 -8.75
C PRO A 305 -16.46 -24.79 -7.49
N ARG A 306 -17.57 -24.07 -7.36
CA ARG A 306 -18.57 -24.29 -6.31
C ARG A 306 -19.02 -25.76 -6.38
N ARG A 307 -18.78 -26.52 -5.33
CA ARG A 307 -19.44 -27.82 -5.19
C ARG A 307 -20.94 -27.55 -5.07
N ARG A 308 -21.71 -28.18 -5.97
CA ARG A 308 -23.17 -28.22 -5.90
C ARG A 308 -23.62 -29.12 -4.75
#